data_d626c7f170be28daca1bc187b0ef2393
#
_entry.id   d626c7f170be28daca1bc187b0ef2393
#
_cell.length_a   1.000
_cell.length_b   1.000
_cell.length_c   1.000
_cell.angle_alpha   90.00
_cell.angle_beta   90.00
_cell.angle_gamma   90.00
#
_symmetry.space_group_name_H-M   'P 1'
#
loop_
_entity.id
_entity.type
_entity.pdbx_description
1 polymer ?
#
loop_
_entity_poly.entity_id
_entity_poly.type
_entity_poly.pdbx_seq_one_letter_code
_entity_poly.pdbx_strand_id
1 'polypeptide(L)'
;DFIEAKKRLYMTATPRLYSDDSKSKAAQGDAILCSMDDERIYGGEIYRIGFGEAVNKGMLSDYKVLILTVSENDMPVAVQKMVANPENEISSDDVSKLIGCINALSKQILGDAGIIKDSDPEPMKRAVAFCPNIQASKKITNTFNSTLESYYSELSEEQKDKIVAVASDHIDGTMAATIRQEKLSWLKSVPEDEKECRVLTNVRCLSEGVDVPSLDAVLFLSARNSQVDVVQSVGRVMRKSPGKKYGYIIIPVVVPADVDPEKALNDNARYAVVWTVLNALRAHDDRFNATVNKLELNRKKPEQIVVGRPDYTGSSNKEEYSSEKGSELNRQLTIQFEQLQSILFARMVQKVGDKR
;
A
#
# COMPACT_ATOMS: atom_id res chain seq x y z
N ASP A 1 25.02 25.66 -16.66
CA ASP A 1 23.99 26.56 -17.20
C ASP A 1 23.34 27.31 -16.06
N PHE A 2 23.64 28.60 -15.99
CA PHE A 2 23.20 29.39 -14.84
C PHE A 2 22.09 30.34 -15.29
N ILE A 3 20.90 30.15 -14.68
CA ILE A 3 19.84 31.14 -14.81
C ILE A 3 20.18 32.30 -13.87
N GLU A 4 20.48 33.44 -14.44
CA GLU A 4 20.65 34.64 -13.65
C GLU A 4 19.30 35.11 -13.11
N ALA A 5 19.15 35.15 -11.77
CA ALA A 5 17.95 35.60 -11.11
C ALA A 5 18.33 36.40 -9.86
N LYS A 6 17.65 37.53 -9.63
CA LYS A 6 17.86 38.34 -8.42
C LYS A 6 17.39 37.64 -7.15
N LYS A 7 16.39 36.78 -7.28
CA LYS A 7 15.84 35.95 -6.16
C LYS A 7 15.48 34.57 -6.68
N ARG A 8 15.61 33.55 -5.84
CA ARG A 8 15.24 32.15 -6.12
C ARG A 8 14.32 31.65 -5.04
N LEU A 9 13.30 30.91 -5.43
CA LEU A 9 12.42 30.17 -4.53
C LEU A 9 12.52 28.69 -4.90
N TYR A 10 12.91 27.87 -3.92
CA TYR A 10 12.98 26.42 -4.04
C TYR A 10 11.75 25.79 -3.41
N MET A 11 11.02 24.98 -4.14
CA MET A 11 9.82 24.29 -3.65
C MET A 11 9.97 22.79 -3.87
N THR A 12 9.77 22.00 -2.84
CA THR A 12 9.80 20.54 -2.90
C THR A 12 8.92 19.96 -1.80
N ALA A 13 8.28 18.83 -2.06
CA ALA A 13 7.58 18.05 -1.04
C ALA A 13 8.55 17.14 -0.23
N THR A 14 9.74 16.91 -0.76
CA THR A 14 10.73 15.97 -0.20
C THR A 14 12.11 16.58 -0.28
N PRO A 15 12.50 17.43 0.69
CA PRO A 15 13.83 18.03 0.68
C PRO A 15 14.93 16.95 0.72
N ARG A 16 15.93 17.10 -0.14
CA ARG A 16 17.08 16.20 -0.15
C ARG A 16 18.05 16.63 0.92
N LEU A 17 18.04 15.92 2.04
CA LEU A 17 18.91 16.14 3.18
C LEU A 17 19.96 15.02 3.24
N TYR A 18 21.19 15.38 3.55
CA TYR A 18 22.28 14.42 3.72
C TYR A 18 22.77 14.44 5.17
N SER A 19 23.15 13.28 5.67
CA SER A 19 23.72 13.14 7.01
C SER A 19 25.10 13.86 7.12
N ASP A 20 25.48 14.27 8.30
CA ASP A 20 26.76 14.93 8.55
C ASP A 20 27.94 14.04 8.15
N ASP A 21 27.83 12.72 8.33
CA ASP A 21 28.82 11.76 7.86
C ASP A 21 28.96 11.78 6.33
N SER A 22 27.83 11.84 5.59
CA SER A 22 27.83 11.97 4.12
C SER A 22 28.43 13.30 3.66
N LYS A 23 28.11 14.39 4.36
CA LYS A 23 28.68 15.72 4.08
C LYS A 23 30.20 15.73 4.33
N SER A 24 30.65 15.11 5.41
CA SER A 24 32.07 15.00 5.76
C SER A 24 32.85 14.15 4.76
N LYS A 25 32.31 13.02 4.33
CA LYS A 25 32.92 12.17 3.29
C LYS A 25 33.02 12.87 1.94
N ALA A 26 31.98 13.62 1.55
CA ALA A 26 32.00 14.39 0.31
C ALA A 26 33.08 15.49 0.36
N ALA A 27 33.22 16.20 1.49
CA ALA A 27 34.26 17.21 1.68
C ALA A 27 35.68 16.64 1.60
N GLN A 28 35.89 15.39 2.10
CA GLN A 28 37.18 14.68 2.00
C GLN A 28 37.50 14.21 0.57
N GLY A 29 36.46 13.94 -0.24
CA GLY A 29 36.59 13.44 -1.59
C GLY A 29 36.50 14.52 -2.69
N ASP A 30 36.65 15.81 -2.36
CA ASP A 30 36.50 16.94 -3.30
C ASP A 30 35.17 16.96 -4.07
N ALA A 31 34.12 16.32 -3.52
CA ALA A 31 32.79 16.28 -4.08
C ALA A 31 31.89 17.36 -3.50
N ILE A 32 31.21 18.11 -4.36
CA ILE A 32 30.23 19.11 -3.92
C ILE A 32 28.90 18.41 -3.62
N LEU A 33 28.50 18.35 -2.35
CA LEU A 33 27.24 17.81 -1.90
C LEU A 33 26.28 18.95 -1.57
N CYS A 34 25.27 19.16 -2.42
CA CYS A 34 24.25 20.19 -2.19
C CYS A 34 23.11 19.61 -1.33
N SER A 35 23.15 19.84 -0.03
CA SER A 35 22.08 19.48 0.90
C SER A 35 21.09 20.64 1.04
N MET A 36 19.79 20.38 1.01
CA MET A 36 18.76 21.44 1.01
C MET A 36 18.62 22.13 2.39
N ASP A 37 19.32 21.67 3.42
CA ASP A 37 19.47 22.33 4.70
C ASP A 37 20.66 23.30 4.75
N ASP A 38 21.43 23.45 3.67
CA ASP A 38 22.49 24.46 3.58
C ASP A 38 21.88 25.82 3.21
N GLU A 39 21.66 26.64 4.21
CA GLU A 39 21.07 27.99 4.05
C GLU A 39 21.90 28.91 3.16
N ARG A 40 23.19 28.67 2.98
CA ARG A 40 24.06 29.46 2.09
C ARG A 40 23.71 29.23 0.62
N ILE A 41 23.17 28.05 0.31
CA ILE A 41 22.81 27.65 -1.07
C ILE A 41 21.33 27.88 -1.31
N TYR A 42 20.47 27.46 -0.37
CA TYR A 42 19.01 27.43 -0.55
C TYR A 42 18.27 28.54 0.19
N GLY A 43 18.95 29.25 1.12
CA GLY A 43 18.30 30.18 2.03
C GLY A 43 17.55 29.47 3.17
N GLY A 44 16.99 30.25 4.09
CA GLY A 44 16.20 29.70 5.19
C GLY A 44 14.86 29.13 4.72
N GLU A 45 14.35 28.13 5.45
CA GLU A 45 13.03 27.57 5.21
C GLU A 45 11.94 28.62 5.46
N ILE A 46 11.18 28.98 4.42
CA ILE A 46 10.13 29.98 4.48
C ILE A 46 8.81 29.38 4.99
N TYR A 47 8.49 28.16 4.56
CA TYR A 47 7.25 27.49 4.91
C TYR A 47 7.36 25.98 4.73
N ARG A 48 6.77 25.24 5.67
CA ARG A 48 6.62 23.77 5.61
C ARG A 48 5.18 23.41 5.95
N ILE A 49 4.62 22.45 5.23
CA ILE A 49 3.33 21.86 5.53
C ILE A 49 3.45 20.32 5.48
N GLY A 50 3.09 19.67 6.58
CA GLY A 50 3.00 18.21 6.64
C GLY A 50 1.61 17.70 6.24
N PHE A 51 1.47 16.39 6.07
CA PHE A 51 0.18 15.76 5.73
C PHE A 51 -0.90 16.10 6.77
N GLY A 52 -0.57 16.02 8.06
CA GLY A 52 -1.51 16.32 9.14
C GLY A 52 -2.09 17.73 9.05
N GLU A 53 -1.25 18.73 8.85
CA GLU A 53 -1.68 20.10 8.70
C GLU A 53 -2.49 20.31 7.41
N ALA A 54 -2.08 19.70 6.30
CA ALA A 54 -2.80 19.78 5.04
C ALA A 54 -4.20 19.16 5.11
N VAL A 55 -4.37 18.04 5.86
CA VAL A 55 -5.67 17.43 6.14
C VAL A 55 -6.50 18.35 7.03
N ASN A 56 -5.95 18.89 8.12
CA ASN A 56 -6.65 19.79 9.03
C ASN A 56 -7.12 21.08 8.33
N LYS A 57 -6.33 21.60 7.41
CA LYS A 57 -6.69 22.75 6.54
C LYS A 57 -7.67 22.38 5.43
N GLY A 58 -8.07 21.12 5.34
CA GLY A 58 -8.99 20.64 4.32
C GLY A 58 -8.43 20.63 2.90
N MET A 59 -7.11 20.68 2.72
CA MET A 59 -6.44 20.61 1.41
C MET A 59 -6.34 19.18 0.89
N LEU A 60 -6.20 18.22 1.78
CA LEU A 60 -6.10 16.78 1.49
C LEU A 60 -7.20 16.00 2.20
N SER A 61 -7.56 14.84 1.64
CA SER A 61 -8.32 13.82 2.35
C SER A 61 -7.40 13.12 3.36
N ASP A 62 -7.95 12.61 4.45
CA ASP A 62 -7.18 11.77 5.37
C ASP A 62 -6.88 10.41 4.75
N TYR A 63 -6.05 9.59 5.41
CA TYR A 63 -5.63 8.31 4.87
C TYR A 63 -5.76 7.17 5.89
N LYS A 64 -5.85 5.95 5.37
CA LYS A 64 -5.77 4.71 6.15
C LYS A 64 -4.69 3.80 5.55
N VAL A 65 -3.86 3.22 6.41
CA VAL A 65 -2.89 2.19 6.04
C VAL A 65 -3.50 0.83 6.35
N LEU A 66 -3.79 0.06 5.31
CA LEU A 66 -4.31 -1.29 5.42
C LEU A 66 -3.16 -2.28 5.31
N ILE A 67 -2.77 -2.88 6.43
CA ILE A 67 -1.83 -3.99 6.44
C ILE A 67 -2.64 -5.27 6.39
N LEU A 68 -2.60 -5.95 5.26
CA LEU A 68 -3.37 -7.16 5.02
C LEU A 68 -2.49 -8.38 5.25
N THR A 69 -2.86 -9.18 6.22
CA THR A 69 -2.23 -10.48 6.44
C THR A 69 -2.98 -11.53 5.63
N VAL A 70 -2.30 -12.16 4.70
CA VAL A 70 -2.86 -13.20 3.83
C VAL A 70 -2.13 -14.50 4.10
N SER A 71 -2.86 -15.58 4.35
CA SER A 71 -2.28 -16.91 4.53
C SER A 71 -2.35 -17.69 3.22
N GLU A 72 -1.29 -18.41 2.89
CA GLU A 72 -1.26 -19.32 1.73
C GLU A 72 -2.29 -20.47 1.89
N ASN A 73 -2.63 -20.84 3.12
CA ASN A 73 -3.62 -21.89 3.41
C ASN A 73 -5.07 -21.42 3.20
N ASP A 74 -5.30 -20.12 3.17
CA ASP A 74 -6.65 -19.57 3.05
C ASP A 74 -7.09 -19.35 1.59
N MET A 75 -6.28 -19.81 0.63
CA MET A 75 -6.62 -19.67 -0.79
C MET A 75 -7.74 -20.64 -1.19
N PRO A 76 -8.74 -20.15 -1.97
CA PRO A 76 -9.76 -21.00 -2.56
C PRO A 76 -9.17 -22.14 -3.43
N VAL A 77 -9.86 -23.27 -3.50
CA VAL A 77 -9.37 -24.49 -4.18
C VAL A 77 -9.05 -24.26 -5.66
N ALA A 78 -9.87 -23.49 -6.38
CA ALA A 78 -9.61 -23.17 -7.78
C ALA A 78 -8.31 -22.37 -7.94
N VAL A 79 -8.04 -21.44 -7.02
CA VAL A 79 -6.82 -20.66 -6.99
C VAL A 79 -5.60 -21.53 -6.67
N GLN A 80 -5.73 -22.46 -5.71
CA GLN A 80 -4.67 -23.44 -5.42
C GLN A 80 -4.32 -24.28 -6.65
N LYS A 81 -5.33 -24.74 -7.39
CA LYS A 81 -5.14 -25.49 -8.65
C LYS A 81 -4.45 -24.65 -9.73
N MET A 82 -4.82 -23.37 -9.84
CA MET A 82 -4.19 -22.44 -10.78
C MET A 82 -2.70 -22.26 -10.47
N VAL A 83 -2.35 -22.10 -9.18
CA VAL A 83 -0.96 -21.97 -8.72
C VAL A 83 -0.18 -23.28 -8.90
N ALA A 84 -0.82 -24.42 -8.68
CA ALA A 84 -0.19 -25.74 -8.82
C ALA A 84 0.08 -26.13 -10.28
N ASN A 85 -0.49 -25.43 -11.26
CA ASN A 85 -0.24 -25.68 -12.67
C ASN A 85 1.11 -25.08 -13.09
N PRO A 86 2.13 -25.91 -13.48
CA PRO A 86 3.46 -25.43 -13.85
C PRO A 86 3.47 -24.50 -15.06
N GLU A 87 2.45 -24.58 -15.94
CA GLU A 87 2.36 -23.74 -17.14
C GLU A 87 2.06 -22.27 -16.82
N ASN A 88 1.52 -21.99 -15.63
CA ASN A 88 1.10 -20.64 -15.30
C ASN A 88 2.24 -19.73 -14.80
N GLU A 89 3.39 -20.27 -14.42
CA GLU A 89 4.54 -19.52 -13.83
C GLU A 89 4.14 -18.51 -12.73
N ILE A 90 3.05 -18.80 -11.99
CA ILE A 90 2.46 -17.89 -10.99
C ILE A 90 2.88 -18.37 -9.60
N SER A 91 3.38 -17.45 -8.77
CA SER A 91 3.75 -17.79 -7.40
C SER A 91 2.54 -17.71 -6.46
N SER A 92 2.48 -18.63 -5.50
CA SER A 92 1.51 -18.61 -4.40
C SER A 92 1.50 -17.26 -3.66
N ASP A 93 2.69 -16.72 -3.39
CA ASP A 93 2.87 -15.42 -2.72
C ASP A 93 2.23 -14.26 -3.50
N ASP A 94 2.43 -14.20 -4.83
CA ASP A 94 1.83 -13.16 -5.66
C ASP A 94 0.30 -13.26 -5.66
N VAL A 95 -0.24 -14.46 -5.87
CA VAL A 95 -1.69 -14.70 -5.91
C VAL A 95 -2.34 -14.36 -4.57
N SER A 96 -1.75 -14.80 -3.46
CA SER A 96 -2.24 -14.48 -2.12
C SER A 96 -2.33 -12.98 -1.90
N LYS A 97 -1.29 -12.23 -2.27
CA LYS A 97 -1.29 -10.77 -2.21
C LYS A 97 -2.41 -10.15 -3.03
N LEU A 98 -2.64 -10.66 -4.25
CA LEU A 98 -3.65 -10.13 -5.15
C LEU A 98 -5.07 -10.39 -4.64
N ILE A 99 -5.36 -11.57 -4.09
CA ILE A 99 -6.66 -11.84 -3.44
C ILE A 99 -6.85 -10.89 -2.26
N GLY A 100 -5.82 -10.69 -1.43
CA GLY A 100 -5.86 -9.69 -0.37
C GLY A 100 -6.21 -8.31 -0.90
N CYS A 101 -5.57 -7.88 -2.00
CA CYS A 101 -5.85 -6.60 -2.63
C CYS A 101 -7.28 -6.51 -3.18
N ILE A 102 -7.79 -7.55 -3.84
CA ILE A 102 -9.18 -7.60 -4.36
C ILE A 102 -10.18 -7.39 -3.21
N ASN A 103 -10.00 -8.12 -2.10
CA ASN A 103 -10.85 -7.96 -0.92
C ASN A 103 -10.73 -6.56 -0.28
N ALA A 104 -9.53 -6.00 -0.23
CA ALA A 104 -9.33 -4.65 0.28
C ALA A 104 -10.00 -3.58 -0.60
N LEU A 105 -9.85 -3.69 -1.91
CA LEU A 105 -10.50 -2.79 -2.87
C LEU A 105 -12.02 -2.87 -2.77
N SER A 106 -12.54 -4.05 -2.46
CA SER A 106 -13.96 -4.32 -2.22
C SER A 106 -14.44 -3.95 -0.81
N LYS A 107 -13.52 -3.55 0.09
CA LYS A 107 -13.79 -3.32 1.52
C LYS A 107 -14.34 -4.56 2.26
N GLN A 108 -14.08 -5.76 1.73
CA GLN A 108 -14.44 -7.04 2.33
C GLN A 108 -13.25 -7.60 3.13
N ILE A 109 -13.03 -7.03 4.32
CA ILE A 109 -11.89 -7.34 5.18
C ILE A 109 -12.39 -7.56 6.61
N LEU A 110 -11.87 -8.58 7.28
CA LEU A 110 -12.11 -8.90 8.69
C LEU A 110 -11.04 -8.30 9.59
N GLY A 111 -11.35 -8.17 10.87
CA GLY A 111 -10.48 -7.60 11.89
C GLY A 111 -10.82 -6.13 12.16
N ASP A 112 -9.81 -5.30 12.39
CA ASP A 112 -10.00 -3.86 12.63
C ASP A 112 -10.67 -3.14 11.45
N ALA A 113 -10.70 -3.76 10.30
CA ALA A 113 -11.25 -3.19 9.07
C ALA A 113 -12.79 -3.11 9.05
N GLY A 114 -13.49 -3.75 9.98
CA GLY A 114 -14.93 -3.52 10.19
C GLY A 114 -15.26 -2.04 10.36
N ILE A 115 -14.39 -1.30 11.05
CA ILE A 115 -14.50 0.14 11.23
C ILE A 115 -14.50 0.89 9.89
N ILE A 116 -13.75 0.40 8.89
CA ILE A 116 -13.72 1.02 7.55
C ILE A 116 -15.06 0.80 6.84
N LYS A 117 -15.58 -0.41 6.88
CA LYS A 117 -16.86 -0.77 6.26
C LYS A 117 -18.00 0.09 6.77
N ASP A 118 -18.03 0.36 8.07
CA ASP A 118 -19.05 1.20 8.70
C ASP A 118 -18.87 2.69 8.37
N SER A 119 -17.62 3.16 8.29
CA SER A 119 -17.33 4.58 8.10
C SER A 119 -17.26 5.00 6.62
N ASP A 120 -16.89 4.08 5.71
CA ASP A 120 -16.68 4.33 4.28
C ASP A 120 -16.96 3.04 3.47
N PRO A 121 -18.26 2.67 3.31
CA PRO A 121 -18.68 1.37 2.77
C PRO A 121 -18.44 1.22 1.27
N GLU A 122 -18.37 2.32 0.53
CA GLU A 122 -18.25 2.28 -0.92
C GLU A 122 -16.95 1.61 -1.37
N PRO A 123 -17.00 0.66 -2.30
CA PRO A 123 -15.80 0.02 -2.83
C PRO A 123 -14.93 1.03 -3.59
N MET A 124 -13.65 0.70 -3.71
CA MET A 124 -12.68 1.54 -4.38
C MET A 124 -12.79 1.36 -5.90
N LYS A 125 -12.67 2.46 -6.66
CA LYS A 125 -12.83 2.49 -8.11
C LYS A 125 -11.51 2.63 -8.87
N ARG A 126 -10.49 3.23 -8.25
CA ARG A 126 -9.20 3.50 -8.91
C ARG A 126 -8.04 3.27 -7.96
N ALA A 127 -7.11 2.46 -8.41
CA ALA A 127 -5.89 2.21 -7.66
C ALA A 127 -4.65 2.18 -8.57
N VAL A 128 -3.50 2.39 -7.95
CA VAL A 128 -2.19 2.23 -8.58
C VAL A 128 -1.40 1.20 -7.79
N ALA A 129 -0.85 0.20 -8.48
CA ALA A 129 -0.01 -0.82 -7.86
C ALA A 129 1.46 -0.60 -8.21
N PHE A 130 2.31 -0.61 -7.19
CA PHE A 130 3.75 -0.48 -7.35
C PHE A 130 4.45 -1.83 -7.29
N CYS A 131 5.20 -2.12 -8.34
CA CYS A 131 5.97 -3.34 -8.54
C CYS A 131 7.48 -3.09 -8.50
N PRO A 132 8.33 -4.12 -8.26
CA PRO A 132 9.78 -3.94 -8.14
C PRO A 132 10.46 -3.58 -9.46
N ASN A 133 9.99 -4.14 -10.57
CA ASN A 133 10.51 -3.92 -11.93
C ASN A 133 9.41 -4.08 -12.98
N ILE A 134 9.71 -3.73 -14.24
CA ILE A 134 8.76 -3.75 -15.35
C ILE A 134 8.24 -5.16 -15.64
N GLN A 135 9.09 -6.18 -15.58
CA GLN A 135 8.70 -7.56 -15.83
C GLN A 135 7.69 -8.04 -14.75
N ALA A 136 8.00 -7.78 -13.48
CA ALA A 136 7.09 -8.08 -12.39
C ALA A 136 5.76 -7.32 -12.52
N SER A 137 5.79 -6.07 -12.96
CA SER A 137 4.58 -5.26 -13.17
C SER A 137 3.69 -5.88 -14.26
N LYS A 138 4.25 -6.28 -15.40
CA LYS A 138 3.50 -6.97 -16.47
C LYS A 138 2.95 -8.31 -16.00
N LYS A 139 3.76 -9.09 -15.28
CA LYS A 139 3.35 -10.37 -14.69
C LYS A 139 2.17 -10.18 -13.73
N ILE A 140 2.30 -9.24 -12.79
CA ILE A 140 1.24 -8.92 -11.82
C ILE A 140 -0.06 -8.50 -12.51
N THR A 141 0.01 -7.70 -13.59
CA THR A 141 -1.18 -7.32 -14.38
C THR A 141 -1.91 -8.56 -14.91
N ASN A 142 -1.19 -9.46 -15.56
CA ASN A 142 -1.78 -10.69 -16.09
C ASN A 142 -2.32 -11.59 -14.96
N THR A 143 -1.57 -11.70 -13.86
CA THR A 143 -1.96 -12.49 -12.68
C THR A 143 -3.20 -11.92 -12.01
N PHE A 144 -3.37 -10.60 -11.96
CA PHE A 144 -4.60 -9.99 -11.43
C PHE A 144 -5.84 -10.49 -12.19
N ASN A 145 -5.78 -10.44 -13.53
CA ASN A 145 -6.91 -10.82 -14.37
C ASN A 145 -7.24 -12.32 -14.21
N SER A 146 -6.23 -13.20 -14.29
CA SER A 146 -6.43 -14.66 -14.12
C SER A 146 -6.83 -15.06 -12.69
N THR A 147 -6.27 -14.40 -11.67
CA THR A 147 -6.64 -14.62 -10.27
C THR A 147 -8.09 -14.25 -10.02
N LEU A 148 -8.52 -13.12 -10.58
CA LEU A 148 -9.90 -12.67 -10.44
C LEU A 148 -10.88 -13.71 -11.01
N GLU A 149 -10.65 -14.21 -12.23
CA GLU A 149 -11.51 -15.23 -12.85
C GLU A 149 -11.60 -16.49 -11.98
N SER A 150 -10.45 -17.01 -11.51
CA SER A 150 -10.41 -18.20 -10.67
C SER A 150 -11.07 -17.96 -9.31
N TYR A 151 -10.84 -16.79 -8.71
CA TYR A 151 -11.43 -16.40 -7.43
C TYR A 151 -12.95 -16.26 -7.55
N TYR A 152 -13.44 -15.56 -8.59
CA TYR A 152 -14.87 -15.39 -8.83
C TYR A 152 -15.61 -16.71 -9.04
N SER A 153 -14.97 -17.72 -9.67
CA SER A 153 -15.59 -19.04 -9.88
C SER A 153 -15.97 -19.75 -8.58
N GLU A 154 -15.27 -19.46 -7.49
CA GLU A 154 -15.49 -20.08 -6.17
C GLU A 154 -16.45 -19.28 -5.27
N LEU A 155 -16.80 -18.05 -5.66
CA LEU A 155 -17.67 -17.19 -4.88
C LEU A 155 -19.15 -17.54 -5.11
N SER A 156 -19.96 -17.49 -4.04
CA SER A 156 -21.41 -17.48 -4.16
C SER A 156 -21.90 -16.19 -4.83
N GLU A 157 -23.11 -16.18 -5.39
CA GLU A 157 -23.68 -14.98 -6.02
C GLU A 157 -23.75 -13.80 -5.05
N GLU A 158 -24.11 -14.04 -3.78
CA GLU A 158 -24.12 -13.00 -2.74
C GLU A 158 -22.74 -12.37 -2.50
N GLN A 159 -21.67 -13.14 -2.67
CA GLN A 159 -20.31 -12.65 -2.51
C GLN A 159 -19.79 -11.95 -3.75
N LYS A 160 -20.12 -12.45 -4.95
CA LYS A 160 -19.83 -11.75 -6.20
C LYS A 160 -20.41 -10.35 -6.19
N ASP A 161 -21.58 -10.18 -5.55
CA ASP A 161 -22.20 -8.86 -5.37
C ASP A 161 -21.38 -7.91 -4.47
N LYS A 162 -20.58 -8.44 -3.59
CA LYS A 162 -19.75 -7.65 -2.64
C LYS A 162 -18.32 -7.41 -3.12
N ILE A 163 -17.84 -8.18 -4.09
CA ILE A 163 -16.47 -8.11 -4.60
C ILE A 163 -16.42 -7.31 -5.91
N VAL A 164 -15.50 -6.35 -5.99
CA VAL A 164 -15.29 -5.57 -7.22
C VAL A 164 -14.63 -6.39 -8.32
N ALA A 165 -15.05 -6.16 -9.55
CA ALA A 165 -14.35 -6.65 -10.73
C ALA A 165 -13.09 -5.81 -10.94
N VAL A 166 -11.90 -6.39 -10.73
CA VAL A 166 -10.64 -5.67 -10.94
C VAL A 166 -10.23 -5.78 -12.40
N ALA A 167 -10.22 -4.65 -13.10
CA ALA A 167 -9.60 -4.52 -14.41
C ALA A 167 -8.19 -3.97 -14.23
N SER A 168 -7.16 -4.70 -14.64
CA SER A 168 -5.77 -4.25 -14.50
C SER A 168 -5.07 -4.02 -15.83
N ASP A 169 -4.23 -2.98 -15.88
CA ASP A 169 -3.36 -2.66 -16.98
C ASP A 169 -1.98 -2.23 -16.49
N HIS A 170 -1.00 -2.19 -17.37
CA HIS A 170 0.40 -1.88 -17.05
C HIS A 170 0.85 -0.60 -17.72
N ILE A 171 1.65 0.21 -16.99
CA ILE A 171 2.31 1.40 -17.53
C ILE A 171 3.78 1.45 -17.09
N ASP A 172 4.68 1.80 -18.00
CA ASP A 172 6.09 2.03 -17.68
C ASP A 172 6.70 3.21 -18.48
N GLY A 173 7.88 3.63 -18.03
CA GLY A 173 8.58 4.77 -18.61
C GLY A 173 9.15 4.56 -20.00
N THR A 174 9.22 3.31 -20.51
CA THR A 174 9.72 2.98 -21.86
C THR A 174 8.64 3.14 -22.92
N MET A 175 7.37 3.22 -22.54
CA MET A 175 6.25 3.40 -23.44
C MET A 175 6.23 4.82 -24.04
N ALA A 176 5.77 4.93 -25.27
CA ALA A 176 5.53 6.22 -25.93
C ALA A 176 4.58 7.10 -25.11
N ALA A 177 4.74 8.42 -25.17
CA ALA A 177 3.94 9.37 -24.39
C ALA A 177 2.43 9.23 -24.70
N THR A 178 2.06 8.96 -25.95
CA THR A 178 0.67 8.72 -26.38
C THR A 178 0.06 7.52 -25.68
N ILE A 179 0.76 6.36 -25.68
CA ILE A 179 0.30 5.14 -25.01
C ILE A 179 0.15 5.36 -23.50
N ARG A 180 1.10 6.07 -22.88
CA ARG A 180 0.99 6.42 -21.46
C ARG A 180 -0.22 7.30 -21.17
N GLN A 181 -0.50 8.25 -22.07
CA GLN A 181 -1.66 9.12 -21.92
C GLN A 181 -2.99 8.36 -22.10
N GLU A 182 -3.05 7.40 -23.02
CA GLU A 182 -4.22 6.51 -23.18
C GLU A 182 -4.51 5.71 -21.92
N LYS A 183 -3.48 5.08 -21.33
CA LYS A 183 -3.61 4.32 -20.08
C LYS A 183 -4.02 5.19 -18.88
N LEU A 184 -3.50 6.40 -18.80
CA LEU A 184 -3.93 7.37 -17.79
C LEU A 184 -5.36 7.85 -18.03
N SER A 185 -5.78 8.04 -19.27
CA SER A 185 -7.14 8.39 -19.62
C SER A 185 -8.11 7.26 -19.30
N TRP A 186 -7.70 6.00 -19.55
CA TRP A 186 -8.46 4.83 -19.11
C TRP A 186 -8.62 4.80 -17.58
N LEU A 187 -7.56 5.03 -16.80
CA LEU A 187 -7.67 5.08 -15.34
C LEU A 187 -8.56 6.25 -14.87
N LYS A 188 -8.56 7.38 -15.61
CA LYS A 188 -9.37 8.57 -15.28
C LYS A 188 -10.85 8.39 -15.57
N SER A 189 -11.20 7.70 -16.65
CA SER A 189 -12.59 7.54 -17.06
C SER A 189 -13.41 6.76 -16.02
N VAL A 190 -14.69 7.06 -15.96
CA VAL A 190 -15.61 6.33 -15.09
C VAL A 190 -15.87 4.97 -15.73
N PRO A 191 -15.71 3.85 -15.00
CA PRO A 191 -16.11 2.56 -15.49
C PRO A 191 -17.60 2.53 -15.86
N GLU A 192 -17.96 1.77 -16.88
CA GLU A 192 -19.38 1.54 -17.26
C GLU A 192 -20.08 0.69 -16.19
N ASP A 193 -19.33 -0.28 -15.64
CA ASP A 193 -19.78 -1.09 -14.50
C ASP A 193 -19.41 -0.38 -13.19
N GLU A 194 -20.40 -0.09 -12.37
CA GLU A 194 -20.22 0.53 -11.05
C GLU A 194 -19.38 -0.33 -10.10
N LYS A 195 -19.31 -1.63 -10.33
CA LYS A 195 -18.51 -2.59 -9.56
C LYS A 195 -17.09 -2.76 -10.09
N GLU A 196 -16.72 -2.13 -11.21
CA GLU A 196 -15.36 -2.21 -11.74
C GLU A 196 -14.39 -1.33 -10.95
N CYS A 197 -13.26 -1.92 -10.53
CA CYS A 197 -12.12 -1.22 -9.97
C CYS A 197 -10.93 -1.29 -10.94
N ARG A 198 -10.43 -0.14 -11.39
CA ARG A 198 -9.29 -0.04 -12.30
C ARG A 198 -7.98 0.05 -11.54
N VAL A 199 -7.07 -0.88 -11.83
CA VAL A 199 -5.74 -0.94 -11.22
C VAL A 199 -4.67 -0.76 -12.28
N LEU A 200 -3.87 0.29 -12.16
CA LEU A 200 -2.74 0.52 -13.06
C LEU A 200 -1.44 0.11 -12.37
N THR A 201 -0.82 -0.96 -12.85
CA THR A 201 0.46 -1.43 -12.32
C THR A 201 1.61 -0.65 -12.91
N ASN A 202 2.61 -0.33 -12.10
CA ASN A 202 3.79 0.40 -12.56
C ASN A 202 5.01 0.17 -11.65
N VAL A 203 6.16 0.70 -12.07
CA VAL A 203 7.39 0.69 -11.26
C VAL A 203 7.65 2.06 -10.65
N ARG A 204 7.89 3.06 -11.46
CA ARG A 204 8.22 4.44 -11.04
C ARG A 204 7.54 5.51 -11.87
N CYS A 205 6.99 5.18 -13.02
CA CYS A 205 6.53 6.19 -13.99
C CYS A 205 5.34 7.05 -13.48
N LEU A 206 4.69 6.61 -12.41
CA LEU A 206 3.63 7.37 -11.75
C LEU A 206 4.09 8.09 -10.48
N SER A 207 5.39 8.09 -10.15
CA SER A 207 5.91 8.79 -8.97
C SER A 207 6.06 10.29 -9.18
N GLU A 208 6.47 10.76 -10.36
CA GLU A 208 6.70 12.19 -10.63
C GLU A 208 5.99 12.69 -11.88
N GLY A 209 5.52 13.94 -11.85
CA GLY A 209 5.09 14.72 -13.01
C GLY A 209 3.81 14.27 -13.72
N VAL A 210 3.18 13.18 -13.31
CA VAL A 210 1.97 12.68 -13.95
C VAL A 210 0.74 13.12 -13.16
N ASP A 211 -0.17 13.81 -13.83
CA ASP A 211 -1.47 14.15 -13.26
C ASP A 211 -2.38 12.93 -13.26
N VAL A 212 -2.28 12.14 -12.19
CA VAL A 212 -3.18 11.02 -11.96
C VAL A 212 -4.43 11.58 -11.27
N PRO A 213 -5.62 11.12 -11.66
CA PRO A 213 -6.87 11.53 -11.01
C PRO A 213 -6.84 11.17 -9.52
N SER A 214 -7.85 11.58 -8.80
CA SER A 214 -8.06 11.14 -7.43
C SER A 214 -8.08 9.62 -7.37
N LEU A 215 -7.01 9.05 -6.83
CA LEU A 215 -6.92 7.62 -6.57
C LEU A 215 -7.60 7.29 -5.25
N ASP A 216 -8.31 6.17 -5.19
CA ASP A 216 -8.85 5.66 -3.93
C ASP A 216 -7.78 4.90 -3.16
N ALA A 217 -6.92 4.16 -3.86
CA ALA A 217 -5.87 3.39 -3.22
C ALA A 217 -4.53 3.41 -3.95
N VAL A 218 -3.48 3.12 -3.18
CA VAL A 218 -2.16 2.71 -3.67
C VAL A 218 -1.82 1.36 -3.06
N LEU A 219 -1.39 0.42 -3.91
CA LEU A 219 -0.99 -0.93 -3.53
C LEU A 219 0.53 -1.04 -3.54
N PHE A 220 1.15 -1.32 -2.39
CA PHE A 220 2.58 -1.58 -2.29
C PHE A 220 2.83 -3.09 -2.28
N LEU A 221 3.02 -3.69 -3.44
CA LEU A 221 3.23 -5.14 -3.60
C LEU A 221 4.67 -5.58 -3.28
N SER A 222 5.58 -4.63 -3.22
CA SER A 222 7.00 -4.85 -2.88
C SER A 222 7.61 -3.68 -2.12
N ALA A 223 8.71 -3.94 -1.42
CA ALA A 223 9.47 -2.90 -0.73
C ALA A 223 9.97 -1.85 -1.72
N ARG A 224 9.90 -0.59 -1.31
CA ARG A 224 10.45 0.56 -2.04
C ARG A 224 11.79 0.94 -1.47
N ASN A 225 12.74 1.26 -2.34
CA ASN A 225 14.07 1.70 -1.93
C ASN A 225 14.11 3.18 -1.54
N SER A 226 13.06 3.94 -1.88
CA SER A 226 13.00 5.39 -1.66
C SER A 226 11.77 5.78 -0.85
N GLN A 227 11.99 6.42 0.29
CA GLN A 227 10.90 7.04 1.08
C GLN A 227 10.20 8.16 0.29
N VAL A 228 10.94 8.86 -0.56
CA VAL A 228 10.41 9.92 -1.44
C VAL A 228 9.30 9.37 -2.35
N ASP A 229 9.54 8.20 -2.98
CA ASP A 229 8.54 7.56 -3.86
C ASP A 229 7.26 7.20 -3.07
N VAL A 230 7.42 6.75 -1.83
CA VAL A 230 6.28 6.44 -0.95
C VAL A 230 5.47 7.69 -0.65
N VAL A 231 6.12 8.77 -0.20
CA VAL A 231 5.47 10.04 0.17
C VAL A 231 4.72 10.63 -1.01
N GLN A 232 5.34 10.65 -2.18
CA GLN A 232 4.70 11.16 -3.41
C GLN A 232 3.48 10.33 -3.80
N SER A 233 3.56 9.00 -3.67
CA SER A 233 2.45 8.10 -3.96
C SER A 233 1.29 8.30 -2.99
N VAL A 234 1.58 8.42 -1.69
CA VAL A 234 0.61 8.71 -0.64
C VAL A 234 -0.06 10.07 -0.87
N GLY A 235 0.72 11.11 -1.17
CA GLY A 235 0.18 12.45 -1.48
C GLY A 235 -0.84 12.44 -2.64
N ARG A 236 -0.68 11.55 -3.62
CA ARG A 236 -1.65 11.37 -4.72
C ARG A 236 -2.96 10.75 -4.26
N VAL A 237 -2.85 9.73 -3.42
CA VAL A 237 -4.02 9.05 -2.83
C VAL A 237 -4.78 9.98 -1.89
N MET A 238 -4.10 10.94 -1.26
CA MET A 238 -4.72 11.92 -0.38
C MET A 238 -5.37 13.10 -1.14
N ARG A 239 -5.25 13.21 -2.46
CA ARG A 239 -5.96 14.25 -3.23
C ARG A 239 -7.47 14.15 -3.03
N LYS A 240 -8.10 15.29 -2.83
CA LYS A 240 -9.56 15.37 -2.66
C LYS A 240 -10.29 15.08 -3.96
N SER A 241 -11.42 14.42 -3.83
CA SER A 241 -12.45 14.31 -4.85
C SER A 241 -13.84 14.27 -4.22
N PRO A 242 -14.90 14.59 -4.97
CA PRO A 242 -16.27 14.50 -4.47
C PRO A 242 -16.57 13.09 -3.92
N GLY A 243 -17.15 13.01 -2.74
CA GLY A 243 -17.53 11.76 -2.08
C GLY A 243 -16.41 10.99 -1.40
N LYS A 244 -15.15 11.33 -1.65
CA LYS A 244 -14.00 10.61 -1.07
C LYS A 244 -13.74 11.03 0.36
N LYS A 245 -13.78 10.07 1.30
CA LYS A 245 -13.45 10.30 2.72
C LYS A 245 -11.97 10.08 2.99
N TYR A 246 -11.42 8.95 2.54
CA TYR A 246 -10.05 8.54 2.82
C TYR A 246 -9.30 8.16 1.54
N GLY A 247 -7.97 8.30 1.59
CA GLY A 247 -7.06 7.61 0.69
C GLY A 247 -6.55 6.33 1.35
N TYR A 248 -6.45 5.22 0.62
CA TYR A 248 -6.04 3.93 1.17
C TYR A 248 -4.65 3.54 0.71
N ILE A 249 -3.81 3.16 1.67
CA ILE A 249 -2.47 2.63 1.43
C ILE A 249 -2.53 1.15 1.78
N ILE A 250 -2.52 0.29 0.78
CA ILE A 250 -2.74 -1.15 0.94
C ILE A 250 -1.40 -1.86 0.84
N ILE A 251 -1.07 -2.64 1.87
CA ILE A 251 0.18 -3.39 2.00
C ILE A 251 -0.16 -4.85 2.28
N PRO A 252 -0.26 -5.70 1.25
CA PRO A 252 -0.46 -7.12 1.45
C PRO A 252 0.83 -7.80 1.94
N VAL A 253 0.72 -8.60 2.98
CA VAL A 253 1.81 -9.37 3.56
C VAL A 253 1.40 -10.82 3.67
N VAL A 254 2.15 -11.70 3.02
CA VAL A 254 1.88 -13.13 3.07
C VAL A 254 2.53 -13.74 4.31
N VAL A 255 1.73 -14.45 5.09
CA VAL A 255 2.17 -15.22 6.24
C VAL A 255 2.22 -16.69 5.83
N PRO A 256 3.40 -17.36 5.87
CA PRO A 256 3.50 -18.77 5.57
C PRO A 256 2.65 -19.61 6.54
N ALA A 257 2.03 -20.65 6.01
CA ALA A 257 1.12 -21.51 6.74
C ALA A 257 1.71 -22.18 8.00
N ASP A 258 2.98 -22.58 7.91
CA ASP A 258 3.65 -23.43 8.90
C ASP A 258 4.66 -22.65 9.76
N VAL A 259 4.62 -21.31 9.72
CA VAL A 259 5.58 -20.46 10.43
C VAL A 259 4.88 -19.76 11.59
N ASP A 260 5.45 -19.88 12.77
CA ASP A 260 5.06 -19.11 13.95
C ASP A 260 4.99 -17.60 13.60
N PRO A 261 3.91 -16.89 13.94
CA PRO A 261 3.74 -15.46 13.62
C PRO A 261 4.93 -14.59 14.07
N GLU A 262 5.57 -14.94 15.19
CA GLU A 262 6.74 -14.24 15.68
C GLU A 262 7.96 -14.44 14.77
N LYS A 263 8.15 -15.65 14.27
CA LYS A 263 9.21 -15.96 13.30
C LYS A 263 8.92 -15.38 11.93
N ALA A 264 7.66 -15.39 11.48
CA ALA A 264 7.25 -14.77 10.23
C ALA A 264 7.59 -13.27 10.21
N LEU A 265 7.29 -12.55 11.29
CA LEU A 265 7.63 -11.13 11.42
C LEU A 265 9.13 -10.84 11.53
N ASN A 266 9.96 -11.85 11.82
CA ASN A 266 11.41 -11.74 11.76
C ASN A 266 11.97 -11.75 10.34
N ASP A 267 11.19 -12.18 9.35
CA ASP A 267 11.58 -12.10 7.94
C ASP A 267 11.60 -10.64 7.48
N ASN A 268 12.76 -10.00 7.64
CA ASN A 268 12.95 -8.60 7.30
C ASN A 268 12.66 -8.29 5.82
N ALA A 269 12.75 -9.26 4.92
CA ALA A 269 12.50 -9.05 3.50
C ALA A 269 11.00 -8.90 3.21
N ARG A 270 10.16 -9.76 3.77
CA ARG A 270 8.70 -9.74 3.55
C ARG A 270 8.03 -8.49 4.15
N TYR A 271 8.48 -8.07 5.33
CA TYR A 271 7.93 -6.91 6.04
C TYR A 271 8.63 -5.58 5.73
N ALA A 272 9.68 -5.61 4.92
CA ALA A 272 10.44 -4.39 4.56
C ALA A 272 9.54 -3.30 3.97
N VAL A 273 8.52 -3.67 3.19
CA VAL A 273 7.56 -2.74 2.60
C VAL A 273 6.75 -2.01 3.68
N VAL A 274 6.29 -2.72 4.71
CA VAL A 274 5.53 -2.14 5.82
C VAL A 274 6.37 -1.08 6.53
N TRP A 275 7.60 -1.45 6.92
CA TRP A 275 8.49 -0.52 7.63
C TRP A 275 8.88 0.69 6.79
N THR A 276 9.11 0.50 5.50
CA THR A 276 9.43 1.61 4.59
C THR A 276 8.28 2.59 4.49
N VAL A 277 7.06 2.11 4.35
CA VAL A 277 5.86 2.96 4.26
C VAL A 277 5.60 3.68 5.59
N LEU A 278 5.63 2.96 6.72
CA LEU A 278 5.38 3.56 8.03
C LEU A 278 6.45 4.60 8.41
N ASN A 279 7.73 4.35 8.10
CA ASN A 279 8.81 5.33 8.31
C ASN A 279 8.63 6.58 7.43
N ALA A 280 8.22 6.41 6.17
CA ALA A 280 7.95 7.54 5.28
C ALA A 280 6.79 8.40 5.80
N LEU A 281 5.70 7.78 6.26
CA LEU A 281 4.56 8.48 6.85
C LEU A 281 4.95 9.21 8.13
N ARG A 282 5.73 8.57 9.00
CA ARG A 282 6.22 9.19 10.24
C ARG A 282 7.02 10.45 9.99
N ALA A 283 7.83 10.48 8.94
CA ALA A 283 8.65 11.63 8.59
C ALA A 283 7.83 12.82 8.03
N HIS A 284 6.60 12.58 7.55
CA HIS A 284 5.80 13.58 6.84
C HIS A 284 4.41 13.86 7.45
N ASP A 285 4.00 13.11 8.48
CA ASP A 285 2.76 13.35 9.23
C ASP A 285 3.04 13.44 10.73
N ASP A 286 2.98 14.67 11.26
CA ASP A 286 3.24 14.94 12.67
C ASP A 286 2.23 14.25 13.60
N ARG A 287 0.98 14.05 13.15
CA ARG A 287 -0.06 13.32 13.90
C ARG A 287 0.33 11.84 14.03
N PHE A 288 0.77 11.25 12.93
CA PHE A 288 1.23 9.85 12.89
C PHE A 288 2.49 9.68 13.75
N ASN A 289 3.46 10.60 13.62
CA ASN A 289 4.67 10.62 14.46
C ASN A 289 4.33 10.74 15.95
N ALA A 290 3.46 11.66 16.32
CA ALA A 290 3.03 11.85 17.71
C ALA A 290 2.32 10.59 18.26
N THR A 291 1.52 9.91 17.45
CA THR A 291 0.81 8.70 17.85
C THR A 291 1.77 7.52 18.01
N VAL A 292 2.73 7.34 17.10
CA VAL A 292 3.78 6.31 17.22
C VAL A 292 4.61 6.52 18.50
N ASN A 293 4.98 7.77 18.81
CA ASN A 293 5.71 8.08 20.04
C ASN A 293 4.88 7.81 21.31
N LYS A 294 3.57 7.98 21.26
CA LYS A 294 2.64 7.66 22.36
C LYS A 294 2.34 6.16 22.49
N LEU A 295 2.59 5.35 21.47
CA LEU A 295 2.41 3.90 21.53
C LEU A 295 3.21 3.26 22.65
N GLU A 296 4.44 3.74 22.89
CA GLU A 296 5.30 3.28 23.98
C GLU A 296 4.66 3.53 25.35
N LEU A 297 3.94 4.65 25.50
CA LEU A 297 3.36 5.08 26.76
C LEU A 297 1.95 4.53 26.99
N ASN A 298 1.11 4.52 25.96
CA ASN A 298 -0.34 4.29 26.09
C ASN A 298 -0.83 3.00 25.45
N ARG A 299 -0.01 2.26 24.74
CA ARG A 299 -0.35 1.04 23.96
C ARG A 299 -1.57 1.21 23.02
N LYS A 300 -1.91 2.44 22.66
CA LYS A 300 -2.99 2.73 21.70
C LYS A 300 -2.43 2.77 20.31
N LYS A 301 -2.96 1.93 19.41
CA LYS A 301 -2.56 1.91 18.00
C LYS A 301 -2.99 3.22 17.30
N PRO A 302 -2.22 3.67 16.28
CA PRO A 302 -2.62 4.78 15.44
C PRO A 302 -3.95 4.47 14.71
N GLU A 303 -4.89 5.42 14.76
CA GLU A 303 -6.18 5.28 14.06
C GLU A 303 -6.03 5.16 12.54
N GLN A 304 -4.90 5.62 12.00
CA GLN A 304 -4.56 5.50 10.59
C GLN A 304 -4.18 4.08 10.19
N ILE A 305 -3.73 3.24 11.13
CA ILE A 305 -3.30 1.87 10.84
C ILE A 305 -4.42 0.90 11.13
N VAL A 306 -4.78 0.15 10.13
CA VAL A 306 -5.77 -0.91 10.18
C VAL A 306 -5.11 -2.21 9.77
N VAL A 307 -5.16 -3.21 10.62
CA VAL A 307 -4.68 -4.56 10.32
C VAL A 307 -5.88 -5.44 10.06
N GLY A 308 -5.87 -6.13 8.94
CA GLY A 308 -6.98 -6.95 8.53
C GLY A 308 -6.55 -8.18 7.74
N ARG A 309 -7.48 -9.09 7.54
CA ARG A 309 -7.35 -10.25 6.64
C ARG A 309 -8.52 -10.27 5.66
N PRO A 310 -8.37 -10.86 4.48
CA PRO A 310 -9.47 -11.05 3.56
C PRO A 310 -10.62 -11.83 4.21
N ASP A 311 -11.84 -11.52 3.83
CA ASP A 311 -13.02 -12.25 4.25
C ASP A 311 -13.29 -13.42 3.30
N TYR A 312 -12.84 -14.60 3.66
CA TYR A 312 -13.08 -15.84 2.90
C TYR A 312 -14.34 -16.60 3.34
N THR A 313 -15.10 -16.09 4.33
CA THR A 313 -16.21 -16.83 4.98
C THR A 313 -17.37 -17.14 4.07
N GLY A 314 -17.27 -16.80 2.84
CA GLY A 314 -18.29 -17.06 1.85
C GLY A 314 -17.89 -18.01 0.75
N SER A 315 -16.69 -18.59 0.75
CA SER A 315 -16.35 -19.63 -0.22
C SER A 315 -17.29 -20.84 -0.05
N SER A 316 -17.53 -21.56 -1.15
CA SER A 316 -18.52 -22.65 -1.28
C SER A 316 -18.41 -23.82 -0.29
N ASN A 317 -17.41 -23.79 0.59
CA ASN A 317 -17.20 -24.76 1.66
C ASN A 317 -17.95 -24.42 2.96
N LYS A 318 -19.18 -23.87 2.87
CA LYS A 318 -20.03 -23.63 4.05
C LYS A 318 -20.21 -24.90 4.93
N GLU A 319 -20.18 -26.09 4.34
CA GLU A 319 -20.28 -27.35 5.05
C GLU A 319 -19.01 -27.69 5.85
N GLU A 320 -17.84 -27.31 5.36
CA GLU A 320 -16.56 -27.54 6.07
C GLU A 320 -16.36 -26.50 7.19
N TYR A 321 -16.81 -25.27 7.00
CA TYR A 321 -16.73 -24.20 8.01
C TYR A 321 -17.83 -24.28 9.08
N SER A 322 -18.94 -24.95 8.82
CA SER A 322 -19.98 -25.23 9.81
C SER A 322 -19.72 -26.48 10.63
N SER A 323 -18.72 -27.28 10.28
CA SER A 323 -18.26 -28.42 11.07
C SER A 323 -17.42 -27.97 12.27
N GLU A 324 -17.34 -28.81 13.32
CA GLU A 324 -16.48 -28.52 14.49
C GLU A 324 -15.02 -28.24 14.09
N LYS A 325 -14.51 -28.91 13.03
CA LYS A 325 -13.18 -28.68 12.46
C LYS A 325 -13.04 -27.30 11.81
N GLY A 326 -14.06 -26.82 11.09
CA GLY A 326 -14.05 -25.49 10.48
C GLY A 326 -14.13 -24.37 11.52
N SER A 327 -14.87 -24.56 12.62
CA SER A 327 -14.92 -23.60 13.72
C SER A 327 -13.60 -23.54 14.49
N GLU A 328 -12.90 -24.67 14.66
CA GLU A 328 -11.59 -24.72 15.31
C GLU A 328 -10.50 -24.08 14.42
N LEU A 329 -10.52 -24.32 13.10
CA LEU A 329 -9.62 -23.68 12.15
C LEU A 329 -9.81 -22.15 12.15
N ASN A 330 -11.05 -21.66 12.11
CA ASN A 330 -11.35 -20.24 12.20
C ASN A 330 -10.87 -19.62 13.52
N ARG A 331 -11.00 -20.36 14.63
CA ARG A 331 -10.51 -19.93 15.93
C ARG A 331 -8.98 -19.85 15.97
N GLN A 332 -8.28 -20.84 15.42
CA GLN A 332 -6.81 -20.85 15.33
C GLN A 332 -6.32 -19.70 14.44
N LEU A 333 -6.93 -19.48 13.29
CA LEU A 333 -6.61 -18.36 12.39
C LEU A 333 -6.86 -17.00 13.07
N THR A 334 -7.92 -16.89 13.86
CA THR A 334 -8.20 -15.65 14.62
C THR A 334 -7.14 -15.40 15.68
N ILE A 335 -6.75 -16.43 16.43
CA ILE A 335 -5.69 -16.34 17.45
C ILE A 335 -4.34 -15.97 16.79
N GLN A 336 -3.98 -16.60 15.68
CA GLN A 336 -2.77 -16.28 14.94
C GLN A 336 -2.78 -14.83 14.43
N PHE A 337 -3.93 -14.37 13.95
CA PHE A 337 -4.09 -12.99 13.50
C PHE A 337 -3.94 -11.98 14.64
N GLU A 338 -4.54 -12.22 15.80
CA GLU A 338 -4.42 -11.36 16.99
C GLU A 338 -2.97 -11.33 17.51
N GLN A 339 -2.30 -12.47 17.52
CA GLN A 339 -0.88 -12.55 17.87
C GLN A 339 -0.02 -11.76 16.89
N LEU A 340 -0.22 -11.95 15.58
CA LEU A 340 0.49 -11.23 14.53
C LEU A 340 0.28 -9.72 14.66
N GLN A 341 -0.95 -9.29 14.92
CA GLN A 341 -1.29 -7.89 15.13
C GLN A 341 -0.56 -7.32 16.35
N SER A 342 -0.56 -8.04 17.46
CA SER A 342 0.13 -7.64 18.69
C SER A 342 1.64 -7.49 18.48
N ILE A 343 2.26 -8.47 17.80
CA ILE A 343 3.70 -8.47 17.51
C ILE A 343 4.06 -7.38 16.50
N LEU A 344 3.22 -7.16 15.48
CA LEU A 344 3.39 -6.07 14.52
C LEU A 344 3.45 -4.71 15.22
N PHE A 345 2.55 -4.47 16.18
CA PHE A 345 2.54 -3.22 16.95
C PHE A 345 3.75 -3.10 17.87
N ALA A 346 4.15 -4.16 18.57
CA ALA A 346 5.36 -4.15 19.39
C ALA A 346 6.61 -3.81 18.57
N ARG A 347 6.74 -4.39 17.37
CA ARG A 347 7.86 -4.12 16.46
C ARG A 347 7.77 -2.77 15.76
N MET A 348 6.58 -2.27 15.52
CA MET A 348 6.41 -0.91 14.99
C MET A 348 7.05 0.10 15.94
N VAL A 349 6.88 -0.08 17.25
CA VAL A 349 7.57 0.74 18.27
C VAL A 349 9.08 0.62 18.11
N GLN A 350 9.65 -0.59 18.03
CA GLN A 350 11.09 -0.81 17.86
C GLN A 350 11.64 -0.28 16.53
N LYS A 351 11.04 -0.69 15.40
CA LYS A 351 11.56 -0.40 14.04
C LYS A 351 11.29 1.02 13.57
N VAL A 352 10.23 1.65 14.06
CA VAL A 352 9.82 3.01 13.71
C VAL A 352 10.12 3.99 14.84
N GLY A 353 10.29 3.52 16.10
CA GLY A 353 10.69 4.30 17.27
C GLY A 353 12.18 4.66 17.33
N ASP A 354 13.06 3.73 16.98
CA ASP A 354 14.51 3.82 17.20
C ASP A 354 15.32 4.74 16.25
N LYS A 355 14.67 5.44 15.32
CA LYS A 355 15.37 6.41 14.46
C LYS A 355 15.19 7.84 15.00
N ARG A 356 15.98 8.16 16.01
CA ARG A 356 16.36 9.54 16.35
C ARG A 356 17.72 9.87 15.76
#